data_726f47c328901dd86d906f1665394868
#
_entry.id   726f47c328901dd86d906f1665394868
#
_cell.length_a   1.000
_cell.length_b   1.000
_cell.length_c   1.000
_cell.angle_alpha   90.00
_cell.angle_beta   90.00
_cell.angle_gamma   90.00
#
_symmetry.space_group_name_H-M   'P 1'
#
loop_
_entity.id
_entity.type
_entity.pdbx_description
1 polymer ?
#
loop_
_entity_poly.entity_id
_entity_poly.type
_entity_poly.pdbx_seq_one_letter_code
_entity_poly.pdbx_strand_id
1 'polypeptide(L)'
;VEIKDAAAVVTGGASGLGLATTKRLLDRGASVVVIDLKGEDVVKELGPRAKFVEANVTDPEQVAVALDAAEEFGPLRINVNCAGIGNAAKTLSKDGPFPLDGFTKVIQVNLIGTFNVLRLAAERIAKTEPINGERGVIINTASVAAFEGQIGQAAYSASKGGVVGMTLPIARDLSREFIRVCTIAPGLFKTPLLGSLPQEAQDSLGKQVPHPARLGDPDEYGALAVHIVENPMLNGEVIRLDGAIRMAPR
;
A
#
# COMPACT_ATOMS: atom_id res chain seq x y z
N VAL A 1 -12.26 -12.41 -4.14
CA VAL A 1 -11.16 -13.21 -4.75
C VAL A 1 -10.75 -14.31 -3.78
N GLU A 2 -10.60 -15.53 -4.29
CA GLU A 2 -10.02 -16.63 -3.53
C GLU A 2 -8.49 -16.45 -3.49
N ILE A 3 -7.91 -16.51 -2.29
CA ILE A 3 -6.48 -16.25 -2.08
C ILE A 3 -5.63 -17.49 -2.38
N LYS A 4 -6.15 -18.68 -2.06
CA LYS A 4 -5.43 -19.93 -2.24
C LYS A 4 -5.08 -20.11 -3.73
N ASP A 5 -3.81 -20.43 -3.99
CA ASP A 5 -3.24 -20.66 -5.32
C ASP A 5 -3.29 -19.44 -6.27
N ALA A 6 -3.64 -18.23 -5.76
CA ALA A 6 -3.57 -16.99 -6.51
C ALA A 6 -2.14 -16.44 -6.53
N ALA A 7 -1.75 -15.82 -7.65
CA ALA A 7 -0.59 -14.96 -7.68
C ALA A 7 -0.95 -13.56 -7.17
N ALA A 8 -0.06 -13.00 -6.36
CA ALA A 8 -0.19 -11.66 -5.78
C ALA A 8 1.08 -10.84 -5.99
N VAL A 9 0.92 -9.53 -6.11
CA VAL A 9 2.03 -8.56 -6.11
C VAL A 9 1.84 -7.58 -4.97
N VAL A 10 2.89 -7.39 -4.15
CA VAL A 10 2.90 -6.43 -3.05
C VAL A 10 4.08 -5.48 -3.22
N THR A 11 3.80 -4.19 -3.44
CA THR A 11 4.86 -3.18 -3.47
C THR A 11 5.19 -2.69 -2.06
N GLY A 12 6.46 -2.39 -1.79
CA GLY A 12 6.91 -2.12 -0.42
C GLY A 12 6.79 -3.35 0.49
N GLY A 13 6.77 -4.54 -0.11
CA GLY A 13 6.45 -5.80 0.55
C GLY A 13 7.57 -6.40 1.39
N ALA A 14 8.76 -5.80 1.40
CA ALA A 14 9.89 -6.28 2.18
C ALA A 14 9.95 -5.69 3.60
N SER A 15 9.06 -4.76 3.94
CA SER A 15 9.03 -4.13 5.28
C SER A 15 7.62 -3.67 5.69
N GLY A 16 7.45 -3.37 6.97
CA GLY A 16 6.26 -2.70 7.53
C GLY A 16 4.92 -3.33 7.11
N LEU A 17 4.01 -2.48 6.64
CA LEU A 17 2.64 -2.87 6.26
C LEU A 17 2.64 -3.86 5.08
N GLY A 18 3.53 -3.64 4.09
CA GLY A 18 3.66 -4.52 2.94
C GLY A 18 4.14 -5.91 3.31
N LEU A 19 5.15 -6.01 4.19
CA LEU A 19 5.66 -7.31 4.65
C LEU A 19 4.61 -8.09 5.46
N ALA A 20 3.86 -7.41 6.32
CA ALA A 20 2.77 -8.05 7.06
C ALA A 20 1.68 -8.56 6.10
N THR A 21 1.34 -7.78 5.07
CA THR A 21 0.41 -8.20 4.02
C THR A 21 0.94 -9.40 3.25
N THR A 22 2.23 -9.37 2.85
CA THR A 22 2.90 -10.48 2.16
C THR A 22 2.79 -11.77 2.97
N LYS A 23 3.13 -11.73 4.26
CA LYS A 23 3.03 -12.89 5.16
C LYS A 23 1.61 -13.45 5.23
N ARG A 24 0.62 -12.58 5.42
CA ARG A 24 -0.78 -12.99 5.50
C ARG A 24 -1.31 -13.61 4.22
N LEU A 25 -0.92 -13.10 3.05
CA LEU A 25 -1.28 -13.70 1.76
C LEU A 25 -0.63 -15.08 1.58
N LEU A 26 0.64 -15.24 1.95
CA LEU A 26 1.35 -16.52 1.94
C LEU A 26 0.70 -17.54 2.87
N ASP A 27 0.31 -17.14 4.08
CA ASP A 27 -0.39 -18.00 5.06
C ASP A 27 -1.76 -18.47 4.55
N ARG A 28 -2.41 -17.69 3.68
CA ARG A 28 -3.67 -18.05 3.01
C ARG A 28 -3.47 -18.85 1.72
N GLY A 29 -2.24 -19.17 1.35
CA GLY A 29 -1.92 -20.04 0.23
C GLY A 29 -1.63 -19.32 -1.08
N ALA A 30 -1.54 -18.01 -1.12
CA ALA A 30 -1.06 -17.27 -2.28
C ALA A 30 0.42 -17.50 -2.56
N SER A 31 0.84 -17.23 -3.79
CA SER A 31 2.25 -16.97 -4.12
C SER A 31 2.42 -15.46 -4.33
N VAL A 32 3.48 -14.88 -3.77
CA VAL A 32 3.62 -13.42 -3.70
C VAL A 32 4.93 -12.95 -4.32
N VAL A 33 4.85 -12.08 -5.30
CA VAL A 33 6.00 -11.28 -5.75
C VAL A 33 6.05 -9.98 -4.95
N VAL A 34 7.17 -9.75 -4.30
CA VAL A 34 7.47 -8.54 -3.54
C VAL A 34 8.28 -7.60 -4.42
N ILE A 35 7.72 -6.42 -4.67
CA ILE A 35 8.40 -5.32 -5.35
C ILE A 35 8.91 -4.35 -4.29
N ASP A 36 10.23 -4.20 -4.20
CA ASP A 36 10.86 -3.24 -3.30
C ASP A 36 12.23 -2.82 -3.86
N LEU A 37 12.83 -1.79 -3.29
CA LEU A 37 14.21 -1.38 -3.65
C LEU A 37 15.26 -2.19 -2.87
N LYS A 38 14.87 -2.84 -1.77
CA LYS A 38 15.74 -3.61 -0.85
C LYS A 38 14.93 -4.70 -0.15
N GLY A 39 15.62 -5.70 0.38
CA GLY A 39 15.00 -6.70 1.27
C GLY A 39 14.91 -8.09 0.68
N GLU A 40 15.76 -8.41 -0.29
CA GLU A 40 15.83 -9.76 -0.87
C GLU A 40 15.98 -10.84 0.20
N ASP A 41 16.87 -10.63 1.19
CA ASP A 41 17.11 -11.58 2.27
C ASP A 41 15.85 -11.82 3.10
N VAL A 42 15.12 -10.73 3.42
CA VAL A 42 13.85 -10.81 4.17
C VAL A 42 12.81 -11.65 3.42
N VAL A 43 12.69 -11.44 2.11
CA VAL A 43 11.71 -12.16 1.27
C VAL A 43 12.12 -13.63 1.09
N LYS A 44 13.41 -13.90 0.99
CA LYS A 44 13.96 -15.25 0.85
C LYS A 44 13.63 -16.15 2.05
N GLU A 45 13.59 -15.57 3.25
CA GLU A 45 13.19 -16.27 4.49
C GLU A 45 11.70 -16.65 4.51
N LEU A 46 10.86 -16.05 3.66
CA LEU A 46 9.42 -16.34 3.59
C LEU A 46 9.09 -17.64 2.85
N GLY A 47 10.10 -18.27 2.22
CA GLY A 47 9.95 -19.56 1.57
C GLY A 47 9.63 -19.49 0.07
N PRO A 48 9.41 -20.65 -0.59
CA PRO A 48 9.44 -20.77 -2.04
C PRO A 48 8.25 -20.11 -2.78
N ARG A 49 7.20 -19.74 -2.06
CA ARG A 49 6.06 -19.02 -2.64
C ARG A 49 6.22 -17.49 -2.58
N ALA A 50 7.34 -16.99 -2.08
CA ALA A 50 7.70 -15.58 -2.10
C ALA A 50 8.87 -15.35 -3.05
N LYS A 51 8.78 -14.35 -3.93
CA LYS A 51 9.85 -13.96 -4.84
C LYS A 51 10.10 -12.45 -4.71
N PHE A 52 11.36 -12.08 -4.50
CA PHE A 52 11.76 -10.68 -4.49
C PHE A 52 12.10 -10.23 -5.92
N VAL A 53 11.62 -9.05 -6.29
CA VAL A 53 12.03 -8.35 -7.51
C VAL A 53 12.38 -6.91 -7.13
N GLU A 54 13.67 -6.56 -7.30
CA GLU A 54 14.10 -5.18 -7.14
C GLU A 54 13.52 -4.34 -8.27
N ALA A 55 12.63 -3.41 -7.93
CA ALA A 55 12.05 -2.50 -8.91
C ALA A 55 11.58 -1.20 -8.26
N ASN A 56 11.77 -0.11 -9.02
CA ASN A 56 11.22 1.20 -8.70
C ASN A 56 9.79 1.28 -9.24
N VAL A 57 8.81 1.51 -8.37
CA VAL A 57 7.39 1.61 -8.75
C VAL A 57 7.09 2.73 -9.78
N THR A 58 8.00 3.71 -9.93
CA THR A 58 7.86 4.79 -10.91
C THR A 58 8.36 4.42 -12.31
N ASP A 59 9.02 3.28 -12.44
CA ASP A 59 9.58 2.77 -13.70
C ASP A 59 8.65 1.70 -14.29
N PRO A 60 7.98 1.95 -15.43
CA PRO A 60 7.05 1.00 -16.02
C PRO A 60 7.71 -0.33 -16.46
N GLU A 61 8.95 -0.29 -16.93
CA GLU A 61 9.66 -1.46 -17.43
C GLU A 61 10.04 -2.39 -16.28
N GLN A 62 10.58 -1.84 -15.20
CA GLN A 62 10.91 -2.61 -14.00
C GLN A 62 9.64 -3.22 -13.37
N VAL A 63 8.54 -2.46 -13.33
CA VAL A 63 7.26 -2.98 -12.83
C VAL A 63 6.74 -4.11 -13.74
N ALA A 64 6.84 -3.98 -15.07
CA ALA A 64 6.42 -5.04 -15.99
C ALA A 64 7.18 -6.35 -15.75
N VAL A 65 8.50 -6.29 -15.55
CA VAL A 65 9.33 -7.47 -15.21
C VAL A 65 8.84 -8.14 -13.91
N ALA A 66 8.48 -7.34 -12.91
CA ALA A 66 7.97 -7.88 -11.65
C ALA A 66 6.59 -8.54 -11.80
N LEU A 67 5.74 -7.99 -12.66
CA LEU A 67 4.43 -8.59 -12.97
C LEU A 67 4.59 -9.88 -13.78
N ASP A 68 5.52 -9.94 -14.73
CA ASP A 68 5.85 -11.16 -15.46
C ASP A 68 6.33 -12.26 -14.51
N ALA A 69 7.14 -11.90 -13.51
CA ALA A 69 7.57 -12.83 -12.48
C ALA A 69 6.40 -13.33 -11.60
N ALA A 70 5.35 -12.55 -11.41
CA ALA A 70 4.16 -13.01 -10.70
C ALA A 70 3.34 -14.01 -11.53
N GLU A 71 3.26 -13.81 -12.84
CA GLU A 71 2.56 -14.72 -13.76
C GLU A 71 3.24 -16.10 -13.85
N GLU A 72 4.53 -16.23 -13.48
CA GLU A 72 5.20 -17.53 -13.33
C GLU A 72 4.57 -18.42 -12.23
N PHE A 73 3.95 -17.81 -11.21
CA PHE A 73 3.23 -18.51 -10.15
C PHE A 73 1.79 -18.87 -10.53
N GLY A 74 1.26 -18.26 -11.57
CA GLY A 74 -0.12 -18.43 -12.02
C GLY A 74 -0.81 -17.12 -12.34
N PRO A 75 -2.14 -17.11 -12.52
CA PRO A 75 -2.87 -15.90 -12.89
C PRO A 75 -2.79 -14.84 -11.76
N LEU A 76 -2.34 -13.64 -12.13
CA LEU A 76 -2.31 -12.51 -11.21
C LEU A 76 -3.73 -12.10 -10.86
N ARG A 77 -4.06 -12.09 -9.55
CA ARG A 77 -5.40 -11.74 -9.05
C ARG A 77 -5.40 -10.68 -7.95
N ILE A 78 -4.25 -10.46 -7.31
CA ILE A 78 -4.16 -9.57 -6.15
C ILE A 78 -2.98 -8.61 -6.36
N ASN A 79 -3.26 -7.31 -6.26
CA ASN A 79 -2.23 -6.28 -6.18
C ASN A 79 -2.42 -5.42 -4.94
N VAL A 80 -1.38 -5.31 -4.11
CA VAL A 80 -1.39 -4.45 -2.91
C VAL A 80 -0.26 -3.43 -3.01
N ASN A 81 -0.59 -2.17 -3.06
CA ASN A 81 0.35 -1.07 -3.22
C ASN A 81 0.66 -0.43 -1.85
N CYS A 82 1.79 -0.85 -1.24
CA CYS A 82 2.28 -0.31 0.04
C CYS A 82 3.54 0.55 -0.12
N ALA A 83 4.20 0.57 -1.29
CA ALA A 83 5.38 1.39 -1.51
C ALA A 83 5.06 2.88 -1.33
N GLY A 84 5.92 3.57 -0.59
CA GLY A 84 5.77 5.00 -0.39
C GLY A 84 6.87 5.57 0.49
N ILE A 85 7.03 6.89 0.40
CA ILE A 85 7.99 7.66 1.18
C ILE A 85 7.29 8.77 1.95
N GLY A 86 7.82 9.09 3.12
CA GLY A 86 7.44 10.28 3.89
C GLY A 86 8.40 11.44 3.62
N ASN A 87 7.90 12.65 3.80
CA ASN A 87 8.70 13.86 3.87
C ASN A 87 8.01 14.84 4.83
N ALA A 88 8.76 15.38 5.77
CA ALA A 88 8.28 16.42 6.69
C ALA A 88 9.05 17.71 6.40
N ALA A 89 8.44 18.59 5.60
CA ALA A 89 9.00 19.89 5.26
C ALA A 89 7.90 20.97 5.22
N LYS A 90 8.10 22.04 5.98
CA LYS A 90 7.16 23.19 5.97
C LYS A 90 7.19 23.87 4.61
N THR A 91 6.03 24.34 4.14
CA THR A 91 5.91 25.12 2.90
C THR A 91 6.84 26.34 2.90
N LEU A 92 6.98 26.98 4.08
CA LEU A 92 7.95 28.04 4.32
C LEU A 92 8.65 27.78 5.65
N SER A 93 10.00 27.76 5.64
CA SER A 93 10.85 27.66 6.82
C SER A 93 11.77 28.90 6.93
N LYS A 94 12.59 28.95 7.97
CA LYS A 94 13.61 30.00 8.11
C LYS A 94 14.67 29.98 6.99
N ASP A 95 14.83 28.84 6.34
CA ASP A 95 15.81 28.62 5.28
C ASP A 95 15.22 28.85 3.87
N GLY A 96 13.94 29.27 3.81
CA GLY A 96 13.25 29.58 2.57
C GLY A 96 12.07 28.64 2.27
N PRO A 97 11.54 28.70 1.03
CA PRO A 97 10.42 27.86 0.61
C PRO A 97 10.84 26.38 0.48
N PHE A 98 9.86 25.47 0.67
CA PHE A 98 10.09 24.04 0.45
C PHE A 98 10.58 23.77 -0.98
N PRO A 99 11.73 23.11 -1.19
CA PRO A 99 12.23 22.81 -2.52
C PRO A 99 11.23 21.98 -3.34
N LEU A 100 10.93 22.42 -4.56
CA LEU A 100 9.93 21.76 -5.41
C LEU A 100 10.29 20.31 -5.72
N ASP A 101 11.57 19.97 -5.83
CA ASP A 101 12.06 18.61 -6.07
C ASP A 101 11.65 17.65 -4.95
N GLY A 102 11.67 18.11 -3.70
CA GLY A 102 11.22 17.34 -2.55
C GLY A 102 9.72 17.03 -2.62
N PHE A 103 8.92 18.00 -3.02
CA PHE A 103 7.48 17.81 -3.27
C PHE A 103 7.24 16.82 -4.42
N THR A 104 7.90 17.08 -5.55
CA THR A 104 7.78 16.26 -6.78
C THR A 104 8.14 14.81 -6.50
N LYS A 105 9.22 14.55 -5.76
CA LYS A 105 9.65 13.19 -5.42
C LYS A 105 8.58 12.41 -4.65
N VAL A 106 7.92 13.05 -3.69
CA VAL A 106 6.85 12.41 -2.90
C VAL A 106 5.64 12.09 -3.79
N ILE A 107 5.22 13.03 -4.63
CA ILE A 107 4.14 12.81 -5.61
C ILE A 107 4.51 11.68 -6.58
N GLN A 108 5.73 11.70 -7.09
CA GLN A 108 6.20 10.71 -8.06
C GLN A 108 6.15 9.29 -7.49
N VAL A 109 6.65 9.09 -6.28
CA VAL A 109 6.67 7.74 -5.67
C VAL A 109 5.28 7.33 -5.19
N ASN A 110 4.63 8.17 -4.37
CA ASN A 110 3.43 7.76 -3.64
C ASN A 110 2.17 7.73 -4.52
N LEU A 111 2.05 8.64 -5.47
CA LEU A 111 0.85 8.77 -6.30
C LEU A 111 1.08 8.18 -7.69
N ILE A 112 2.07 8.69 -8.42
CA ILE A 112 2.33 8.24 -9.79
C ILE A 112 2.83 6.78 -9.78
N GLY A 113 3.70 6.42 -8.85
CA GLY A 113 4.17 5.04 -8.69
C GLY A 113 3.04 4.07 -8.34
N THR A 114 2.14 4.44 -7.42
CA THR A 114 0.95 3.63 -7.12
C THR A 114 0.07 3.44 -8.35
N PHE A 115 -0.21 4.51 -9.10
CA PHE A 115 -1.01 4.42 -10.32
C PHE A 115 -0.30 3.60 -11.41
N ASN A 116 1.02 3.74 -11.54
CA ASN A 116 1.80 2.97 -12.51
C ASN A 116 1.69 1.46 -12.28
N VAL A 117 1.89 1.01 -11.04
CA VAL A 117 1.75 -0.42 -10.71
C VAL A 117 0.30 -0.88 -10.88
N LEU A 118 -0.66 -0.09 -10.39
CA LEU A 118 -2.08 -0.40 -10.48
C LEU A 118 -2.54 -0.63 -11.93
N ARG A 119 -2.24 0.30 -12.85
CA ARG A 119 -2.67 0.20 -14.26
C ARG A 119 -2.07 -1.00 -14.97
N LEU A 120 -0.78 -1.33 -14.70
CA LEU A 120 -0.10 -2.48 -15.29
C LEU A 120 -0.60 -3.80 -14.69
N ALA A 121 -0.86 -3.84 -13.38
CA ALA A 121 -1.47 -5.00 -12.73
C ALA A 121 -2.90 -5.22 -13.23
N ALA A 122 -3.70 -4.15 -13.38
CA ALA A 122 -5.05 -4.25 -13.92
C ALA A 122 -5.08 -4.86 -15.34
N GLU A 123 -4.11 -4.49 -16.21
CA GLU A 123 -3.97 -5.09 -17.54
C GLU A 123 -3.74 -6.61 -17.48
N ARG A 124 -2.90 -7.09 -16.54
CA ARG A 124 -2.62 -8.52 -16.36
C ARG A 124 -3.84 -9.25 -15.79
N ILE A 125 -4.45 -8.69 -14.75
CA ILE A 125 -5.64 -9.24 -14.11
C ILE A 125 -6.80 -9.34 -15.11
N ALA A 126 -7.00 -8.36 -15.96
CA ALA A 126 -8.07 -8.34 -16.97
C ALA A 126 -7.95 -9.48 -18.01
N LYS A 127 -6.76 -10.03 -18.21
CA LYS A 127 -6.50 -11.16 -19.12
C LYS A 127 -6.84 -12.53 -18.50
N THR A 128 -7.11 -12.58 -17.19
CA THR A 128 -7.44 -13.83 -16.49
C THR A 128 -8.92 -14.19 -16.67
N GLU A 129 -9.25 -15.48 -16.61
CA GLU A 129 -10.64 -15.90 -16.56
C GLU A 129 -11.28 -15.55 -15.21
N PRO A 130 -12.52 -15.03 -15.20
CA PRO A 130 -13.19 -14.72 -13.94
C PRO A 130 -13.53 -16.01 -13.18
N ILE A 131 -13.34 -15.97 -11.86
CA ILE A 131 -13.76 -17.03 -10.93
C ILE A 131 -14.82 -16.45 -10.02
N ASN A 132 -15.98 -17.08 -9.92
CA ASN A 132 -17.12 -16.60 -9.12
C ASN A 132 -17.52 -15.13 -9.42
N GLY A 133 -17.34 -14.68 -10.68
CA GLY A 133 -17.68 -13.33 -11.10
C GLY A 133 -16.59 -12.27 -10.81
N GLU A 134 -15.40 -12.67 -10.37
CA GLU A 134 -14.28 -11.78 -10.13
C GLU A 134 -13.01 -12.21 -10.87
N ARG A 135 -12.26 -11.26 -11.41
CA ARG A 135 -10.91 -11.49 -11.92
C ARG A 135 -9.84 -11.14 -10.88
N GLY A 136 -10.05 -10.09 -10.11
CA GLY A 136 -9.07 -9.71 -9.11
C GLY A 136 -9.45 -8.50 -8.27
N VAL A 137 -8.51 -8.08 -7.42
CA VAL A 137 -8.65 -6.95 -6.53
C VAL A 137 -7.34 -6.18 -6.42
N ILE A 138 -7.44 -4.86 -6.39
CA ILE A 138 -6.33 -3.93 -6.18
C ILE A 138 -6.57 -3.16 -4.88
N ILE A 139 -5.58 -3.13 -4.02
CA ILE A 139 -5.63 -2.43 -2.73
C ILE A 139 -4.52 -1.39 -2.70
N ASN A 140 -4.88 -0.14 -2.48
CA ASN A 140 -3.91 0.95 -2.36
C ASN A 140 -3.75 1.39 -0.91
N THR A 141 -2.60 1.97 -0.59
CA THR A 141 -2.29 2.52 0.74
C THR A 141 -2.29 4.04 0.70
N ALA A 142 -3.33 4.65 1.27
CA ALA A 142 -3.36 6.07 1.56
C ALA A 142 -2.72 6.38 2.93
N SER A 143 -3.31 7.25 3.70
CA SER A 143 -2.98 7.60 5.08
C SER A 143 -4.10 8.46 5.66
N VAL A 144 -4.25 8.51 6.98
CA VAL A 144 -5.07 9.53 7.63
C VAL A 144 -4.60 10.96 7.32
N ALA A 145 -3.31 11.13 6.95
CA ALA A 145 -2.77 12.40 6.49
C ALA A 145 -3.39 12.90 5.17
N ALA A 146 -4.11 12.07 4.44
CA ALA A 146 -4.93 12.48 3.30
C ALA A 146 -6.09 13.39 3.72
N PHE A 147 -6.53 13.29 4.97
CA PHE A 147 -7.68 13.98 5.54
C PHE A 147 -7.24 15.05 6.55
N GLU A 148 -6.34 14.68 7.48
CA GLU A 148 -5.86 15.57 8.54
C GLU A 148 -4.32 15.63 8.52
N GLY A 149 -3.75 16.23 7.47
CA GLY A 149 -2.30 16.42 7.37
C GLY A 149 -1.77 17.38 8.42
N GLN A 150 -0.63 17.03 9.00
CA GLN A 150 0.06 17.83 10.00
C GLN A 150 0.97 18.88 9.35
N ILE A 151 1.47 19.82 10.16
CA ILE A 151 2.48 20.80 9.74
C ILE A 151 3.69 20.06 9.13
N GLY A 152 4.06 20.47 7.92
CA GLY A 152 5.17 19.85 7.17
C GLY A 152 4.77 18.69 6.28
N GLN A 153 3.51 18.28 6.23
CA GLN A 153 3.06 17.14 5.45
C GLN A 153 2.40 17.49 4.11
N ALA A 154 2.57 18.72 3.59
CA ALA A 154 1.88 19.16 2.38
C ALA A 154 2.07 18.18 1.19
N ALA A 155 3.30 17.77 0.88
CA ALA A 155 3.59 16.83 -0.21
C ALA A 155 3.01 15.44 0.08
N TYR A 156 3.19 14.94 1.29
CA TYR A 156 2.68 13.64 1.70
C TYR A 156 1.14 13.59 1.66
N SER A 157 0.48 14.60 2.25
CA SER A 157 -0.97 14.71 2.26
C SER A 157 -1.54 14.85 0.84
N ALA A 158 -0.90 15.65 -0.03
CA ALA A 158 -1.29 15.76 -1.43
C ALA A 158 -1.19 14.41 -2.15
N SER A 159 -0.09 13.68 -1.95
CA SER A 159 0.10 12.36 -2.57
C SER A 159 -0.96 11.36 -2.10
N LYS A 160 -1.22 11.29 -0.78
CA LYS A 160 -2.19 10.36 -0.20
C LYS A 160 -3.64 10.77 -0.46
N GLY A 161 -3.91 12.08 -0.53
CA GLY A 161 -5.19 12.63 -1.02
C GLY A 161 -5.46 12.27 -2.47
N GLY A 162 -4.43 12.28 -3.33
CA GLY A 162 -4.53 11.80 -4.70
C GLY A 162 -4.89 10.31 -4.78
N VAL A 163 -4.28 9.46 -3.94
CA VAL A 163 -4.63 8.02 -3.85
C VAL A 163 -6.09 7.84 -3.43
N VAL A 164 -6.57 8.60 -2.44
CA VAL A 164 -7.99 8.62 -2.04
C VAL A 164 -8.88 9.03 -3.21
N GLY A 165 -8.55 10.14 -3.88
CA GLY A 165 -9.35 10.70 -4.96
C GLY A 165 -9.47 9.78 -6.18
N MET A 166 -8.43 9.01 -6.50
CA MET A 166 -8.46 8.09 -7.64
C MET A 166 -9.15 6.74 -7.36
N THR A 167 -9.44 6.40 -6.10
CA THR A 167 -9.99 5.09 -5.72
C THR A 167 -11.33 4.79 -6.39
N LEU A 168 -12.32 5.64 -6.21
CA LEU A 168 -13.66 5.42 -6.75
C LEU A 168 -13.73 5.49 -8.29
N PRO A 169 -13.09 6.47 -8.98
CA PRO A 169 -13.06 6.49 -10.43
C PRO A 169 -12.47 5.20 -11.02
N ILE A 170 -11.32 4.73 -10.50
CA ILE A 170 -10.69 3.52 -11.01
C ILE A 170 -11.54 2.27 -10.74
N ALA A 171 -12.17 2.17 -9.57
CA ALA A 171 -13.10 1.09 -9.27
C ALA A 171 -14.28 1.03 -10.27
N ARG A 172 -14.76 2.20 -10.72
CA ARG A 172 -15.80 2.31 -11.76
C ARG A 172 -15.27 1.95 -13.15
N ASP A 173 -14.08 2.42 -13.51
CA ASP A 173 -13.43 2.10 -14.79
C ASP A 173 -13.24 0.59 -14.94
N LEU A 174 -12.79 -0.08 -13.88
CA LEU A 174 -12.46 -1.50 -13.88
C LEU A 174 -13.65 -2.44 -13.57
N SER A 175 -14.84 -1.89 -13.32
CA SER A 175 -16.01 -2.69 -12.97
C SER A 175 -16.43 -3.69 -14.05
N ARG A 176 -16.31 -3.31 -15.33
CA ARG A 176 -16.60 -4.18 -16.47
C ARG A 176 -15.55 -5.27 -16.67
N GLU A 177 -14.37 -5.08 -16.11
CA GLU A 177 -13.29 -6.07 -16.08
C GLU A 177 -13.37 -6.99 -14.87
N PHE A 178 -14.40 -6.86 -14.03
CA PHE A 178 -14.58 -7.65 -12.80
C PHE A 178 -13.40 -7.51 -11.84
N ILE A 179 -12.81 -6.32 -11.75
CA ILE A 179 -11.69 -5.99 -10.86
C ILE A 179 -12.18 -4.95 -9.86
N ARG A 180 -12.02 -5.25 -8.56
CA ARG A 180 -12.32 -4.31 -7.47
C ARG A 180 -11.11 -3.47 -7.12
N VAL A 181 -11.36 -2.26 -6.64
CA VAL A 181 -10.33 -1.36 -6.13
C VAL A 181 -10.78 -0.77 -4.80
N CYS A 182 -9.97 -0.97 -3.77
CA CYS A 182 -10.15 -0.36 -2.46
C CYS A 182 -8.86 0.33 -1.99
N THR A 183 -9.00 1.21 -1.03
CA THR A 183 -7.87 1.89 -0.40
C THR A 183 -7.96 1.78 1.11
N ILE A 184 -6.86 1.44 1.77
CA ILE A 184 -6.74 1.52 3.22
C ILE A 184 -6.02 2.83 3.55
N ALA A 185 -6.57 3.58 4.50
CA ALA A 185 -5.96 4.78 5.07
C ALA A 185 -5.51 4.50 6.51
N PRO A 186 -4.28 4.01 6.73
CA PRO A 186 -3.78 3.70 8.06
C PRO A 186 -3.52 4.97 8.88
N GLY A 187 -3.71 4.85 10.19
CA GLY A 187 -3.28 5.82 11.19
C GLY A 187 -1.81 5.65 11.56
N LEU A 188 -1.52 5.68 12.85
CA LEU A 188 -0.16 5.51 13.38
C LEU A 188 0.14 4.01 13.59
N PHE A 189 1.04 3.48 12.78
CA PHE A 189 1.45 2.06 12.81
C PHE A 189 2.94 1.91 13.11
N LYS A 190 3.32 0.79 13.72
CA LYS A 190 4.71 0.37 13.94
C LYS A 190 5.38 0.02 12.61
N THR A 191 5.67 1.02 11.80
CA THR A 191 6.48 0.88 10.59
C THR A 191 7.97 1.09 10.92
N PRO A 192 8.91 0.73 10.05
CA PRO A 192 10.33 0.99 10.29
C PRO A 192 10.65 2.45 10.67
N LEU A 193 9.92 3.40 10.10
CA LEU A 193 10.07 4.83 10.41
C LEU A 193 9.68 5.15 11.86
N LEU A 194 8.50 4.74 12.31
CA LEU A 194 8.05 4.98 13.69
C LEU A 194 8.70 4.02 14.69
N GLY A 195 9.00 2.79 14.26
CA GLY A 195 9.68 1.80 15.10
C GLY A 195 11.14 2.17 15.42
N SER A 196 11.76 3.07 14.64
CA SER A 196 13.10 3.60 14.92
C SER A 196 13.12 4.69 16.01
N LEU A 197 11.95 5.21 16.41
CA LEU A 197 11.85 6.20 17.49
C LEU A 197 12.10 5.55 18.87
N PRO A 198 12.60 6.30 19.85
CA PRO A 198 12.66 5.84 21.24
C PRO A 198 11.28 5.34 21.73
N GLN A 199 11.26 4.33 22.60
CA GLN A 199 10.02 3.73 23.09
C GLN A 199 9.07 4.77 23.69
N GLU A 200 9.59 5.73 24.45
CA GLU A 200 8.80 6.82 25.04
C GLU A 200 8.07 7.66 23.99
N ALA A 201 8.70 7.93 22.85
CA ALA A 201 8.08 8.63 21.73
C ALA A 201 6.99 7.79 21.06
N GLN A 202 7.24 6.48 20.89
CA GLN A 202 6.23 5.56 20.37
C GLN A 202 5.01 5.47 21.29
N ASP A 203 5.22 5.41 22.61
CA ASP A 203 4.17 5.37 23.60
C ASP A 203 3.37 6.69 23.63
N SER A 204 4.05 7.82 23.48
CA SER A 204 3.42 9.13 23.38
C SER A 204 2.52 9.25 22.15
N LEU A 205 3.00 8.78 20.99
CA LEU A 205 2.20 8.73 19.77
C LEU A 205 1.02 7.77 19.92
N GLY A 206 1.24 6.60 20.52
CA GLY A 206 0.19 5.62 20.78
C GLY A 206 -0.94 6.15 21.65
N LYS A 207 -0.63 6.97 22.64
CA LYS A 207 -1.63 7.61 23.53
C LYS A 207 -2.53 8.62 22.80
N GLN A 208 -2.15 9.09 21.61
CA GLN A 208 -3.00 9.96 20.79
C GLN A 208 -4.11 9.18 20.09
N VAL A 209 -3.99 7.87 19.99
CA VAL A 209 -5.02 6.99 19.42
C VAL A 209 -6.11 6.76 20.45
N PRO A 210 -7.38 7.12 20.17
CA PRO A 210 -8.47 6.97 21.14
C PRO A 210 -8.67 5.54 21.64
N HIS A 211 -8.74 4.57 20.73
CA HIS A 211 -8.84 3.14 21.08
C HIS A 211 -8.52 2.25 19.88
N PRO A 212 -7.64 1.23 20.08
CA PRO A 212 -6.79 0.99 21.25
C PRO A 212 -5.69 2.07 21.38
N ALA A 213 -5.37 2.49 22.60
CA ALA A 213 -4.41 3.57 22.87
C ALA A 213 -2.95 3.08 22.69
N ARG A 214 -2.60 2.74 21.47
CA ARG A 214 -1.28 2.25 21.04
C ARG A 214 -1.09 2.48 19.54
N LEU A 215 0.14 2.33 19.08
CA LEU A 215 0.39 2.22 17.64
C LEU A 215 -0.27 0.94 17.09
N GLY A 216 -0.79 1.02 15.88
CA GLY A 216 -1.27 -0.15 15.15
C GLY A 216 -0.13 -1.12 14.86
N ASP A 217 -0.44 -2.42 14.90
CA ASP A 217 0.48 -3.45 14.45
C ASP A 217 0.36 -3.61 12.93
N PRO A 218 1.47 -3.71 12.18
CA PRO A 218 1.42 -3.97 10.74
C PRO A 218 0.55 -5.16 10.34
N ASP A 219 0.46 -6.17 11.21
CA ASP A 219 -0.39 -7.33 10.99
C ASP A 219 -1.89 -7.01 10.95
N GLU A 220 -2.35 -5.97 11.67
CA GLU A 220 -3.73 -5.49 11.62
C GLU A 220 -4.07 -4.88 10.24
N TYR A 221 -3.08 -4.24 9.60
CA TYR A 221 -3.22 -3.78 8.22
C TYR A 221 -3.33 -4.97 7.25
N GLY A 222 -2.43 -5.96 7.38
CA GLY A 222 -2.46 -7.17 6.57
C GLY A 222 -3.78 -7.95 6.73
N ALA A 223 -4.34 -7.98 7.95
CA ALA A 223 -5.64 -8.59 8.22
C ALA A 223 -6.77 -7.91 7.45
N LEU A 224 -6.80 -6.56 7.43
CA LEU A 224 -7.79 -5.82 6.65
C LEU A 224 -7.59 -6.01 5.15
N ALA A 225 -6.34 -6.03 4.67
CA ALA A 225 -6.05 -6.28 3.26
C ALA A 225 -6.59 -7.66 2.82
N VAL A 226 -6.35 -8.70 3.61
CA VAL A 226 -6.92 -10.05 3.36
C VAL A 226 -8.45 -10.01 3.37
N HIS A 227 -9.05 -9.32 4.34
CA HIS A 227 -10.51 -9.19 4.40
C HIS A 227 -11.07 -8.51 3.14
N ILE A 228 -10.42 -7.45 2.63
CA ILE A 228 -10.83 -6.79 1.38
C ILE A 228 -10.72 -7.77 0.19
N VAL A 229 -9.67 -8.58 0.13
CA VAL A 229 -9.53 -9.61 -0.93
C VAL A 229 -10.71 -10.57 -0.90
N GLU A 230 -11.06 -11.10 0.27
CA GLU A 230 -12.10 -12.13 0.45
C GLU A 230 -13.54 -11.60 0.39
N ASN A 231 -13.75 -10.29 0.60
CA ASN A 231 -15.08 -9.69 0.66
C ASN A 231 -15.45 -9.01 -0.68
N PRO A 232 -16.26 -9.66 -1.54
CA PRO A 232 -16.57 -9.15 -2.88
C PRO A 232 -17.43 -7.89 -2.87
N MET A 233 -18.07 -7.52 -1.76
CA MET A 233 -18.89 -6.31 -1.69
C MET A 233 -18.08 -5.04 -1.43
N LEU A 234 -16.82 -5.17 -0.99
CA LEU A 234 -15.92 -4.02 -0.81
C LEU A 234 -15.32 -3.60 -2.14
N ASN A 235 -15.79 -2.48 -2.70
CA ASN A 235 -15.30 -1.91 -3.94
C ASN A 235 -15.47 -0.38 -3.94
N GLY A 236 -14.48 0.36 -4.39
CA GLY A 236 -14.49 1.81 -4.49
C GLY A 236 -14.39 2.56 -3.16
N GLU A 237 -14.13 1.86 -2.05
CA GLU A 237 -14.13 2.42 -0.70
C GLU A 237 -12.73 2.77 -0.21
N VAL A 238 -12.67 3.80 0.63
CA VAL A 238 -11.48 4.19 1.38
C VAL A 238 -11.72 3.93 2.85
N ILE A 239 -11.06 2.91 3.41
CA ILE A 239 -11.27 2.45 4.77
C ILE A 239 -10.18 3.03 5.68
N ARG A 240 -10.57 3.87 6.63
CA ARG A 240 -9.67 4.33 7.69
C ARG A 240 -9.41 3.20 8.69
N LEU A 241 -8.14 2.88 8.91
CA LEU A 241 -7.69 1.91 9.91
C LEU A 241 -6.80 2.65 10.92
N ASP A 242 -7.40 3.30 11.92
CA ASP A 242 -6.73 4.36 12.66
C ASP A 242 -7.08 4.46 14.16
N GLY A 243 -7.88 3.55 14.69
CA GLY A 243 -8.31 3.61 16.10
C GLY A 243 -9.07 4.88 16.45
N ALA A 244 -9.77 5.49 15.48
CA ALA A 244 -10.52 6.73 15.58
C ALA A 244 -9.65 7.99 15.79
N ILE A 245 -8.35 7.95 15.49
CA ILE A 245 -7.50 9.15 15.59
C ILE A 245 -7.94 10.21 14.57
N ARG A 246 -7.87 11.46 15.00
CA ARG A 246 -7.87 12.63 14.13
C ARG A 246 -6.61 13.41 14.46
N MET A 247 -5.74 13.54 13.45
CA MET A 247 -4.40 14.10 13.69
C MET A 247 -4.48 15.55 14.14
N ALA A 248 -3.80 15.87 15.25
CA ALA A 248 -3.60 17.25 15.66
C ALA A 248 -2.67 17.96 14.66
N PRO A 249 -2.67 19.32 14.60
CA PRO A 249 -1.78 20.05 13.69
C PRO A 249 -0.29 19.80 13.91
N ARG A 250 0.08 19.32 15.12
CA ARG A 250 1.45 18.96 15.54
C ARG A 250 1.44 17.69 16.37
#